data_708e0c607d95a04f1cc65c2608aa5e27
#
_entry.id   708e0c607d95a04f1cc65c2608aa5e27
#
_cell.length_a   1.000
_cell.length_b   1.000
_cell.length_c   1.000
_cell.angle_alpha   90.00
_cell.angle_beta   90.00
_cell.angle_gamma   90.00
#
_symmetry.space_group_name_H-M   'P 1'
#
loop_
_entity.id
_entity.type
_entity.pdbx_description
1 polymer ?
#
loop_
_entity_poly.entity_id
_entity_poly.type
_entity_poly.pdbx_seq_one_letter_code
_entity_poly.pdbx_strand_id
1 'polypeptide(L)'
;MYRPLPLFIGLRYTRAKRRNHFISFISLISMLGIMLGIVALIVVLSVMNGFHKEIQERILGMASHATLSEPTGDMADWRELLPRVRAHPAVVGAAPFIEMQVMLANGGEVSGALIRGIEPVEEDQVSELRQDMHRGEVDSLTPGSFNIVLGRELAAVLGVGPGDKVTVVTPQVSATPIGVMP
;
A
#
# COMPACT_ATOMS: atom_id res chain seq x y z
N MET A 1 -49.51 0.06 -5.18
CA MET A 1 -48.37 0.51 -6.01
C MET A 1 -48.06 1.94 -5.68
N TYR A 2 -47.05 2.19 -4.88
CA TYR A 2 -46.57 3.54 -4.54
C TYR A 2 -45.88 4.16 -5.77
N ARG A 3 -46.58 5.05 -6.46
CA ARG A 3 -45.93 5.90 -7.48
C ARG A 3 -45.38 7.13 -6.74
N PRO A 4 -44.05 7.40 -6.79
CA PRO A 4 -43.46 8.56 -6.12
C PRO A 4 -44.10 9.84 -6.72
N LEU A 5 -44.84 10.55 -5.88
CA LEU A 5 -45.56 11.75 -6.24
C LEU A 5 -44.71 12.79 -7.00
N PRO A 6 -43.44 13.00 -6.63
CA PRO A 6 -42.55 13.94 -7.33
C PRO A 6 -42.31 13.56 -8.81
N LEU A 7 -42.19 12.26 -9.08
CA LEU A 7 -41.95 11.75 -10.44
C LEU A 7 -43.20 11.91 -11.33
N PHE A 8 -44.40 11.73 -10.74
CA PHE A 8 -45.65 11.93 -11.44
C PHE A 8 -45.91 13.41 -11.78
N ILE A 9 -45.62 14.31 -10.83
CA ILE A 9 -45.76 15.76 -11.04
C ILE A 9 -44.71 16.21 -12.09
N GLY A 10 -43.47 15.79 -12.00
CA GLY A 10 -42.42 16.14 -12.95
C GLY A 10 -42.75 15.71 -14.38
N LEU A 11 -43.23 14.46 -14.60
CA LEU A 11 -43.67 13.96 -15.89
C LEU A 11 -44.89 14.71 -16.45
N ARG A 12 -45.80 15.14 -15.59
CA ARG A 12 -46.98 15.90 -16.00
C ARG A 12 -46.58 17.30 -16.43
N TYR A 13 -45.66 17.95 -15.77
CA TYR A 13 -45.16 19.28 -16.15
C TYR A 13 -44.37 19.27 -17.45
N THR A 14 -43.54 18.29 -17.67
CA THR A 14 -42.77 18.13 -18.93
C THR A 14 -43.67 17.77 -20.11
N ARG A 15 -44.81 17.10 -19.86
CA ARG A 15 -45.79 16.70 -20.90
C ARG A 15 -46.85 17.78 -21.16
N ALA A 16 -46.88 18.87 -20.41
CA ALA A 16 -47.79 19.99 -20.66
C ALA A 16 -47.48 20.61 -22.02
N LYS A 17 -48.41 20.41 -22.97
CA LYS A 17 -48.36 20.78 -24.38
C LYS A 17 -48.20 22.29 -24.54
N ARG A 18 -46.98 22.78 -24.55
CA ARG A 18 -46.68 24.15 -24.97
C ARG A 18 -46.60 24.19 -26.48
N ARG A 19 -47.34 25.13 -27.06
CA ARG A 19 -47.51 25.31 -28.50
C ARG A 19 -46.25 25.70 -29.30
N ASN A 20 -45.08 25.87 -28.63
CA ASN A 20 -43.82 26.26 -29.24
C ASN A 20 -42.80 25.09 -29.19
N HIS A 21 -42.65 24.41 -30.32
CA HIS A 21 -41.65 23.34 -30.50
C HIS A 21 -40.22 23.79 -30.15
N PHE A 22 -39.90 25.07 -30.36
CA PHE A 22 -38.58 25.64 -30.09
C PHE A 22 -38.26 25.69 -28.57
N ILE A 23 -39.21 26.09 -27.74
CA ILE A 23 -39.04 26.14 -26.27
C ILE A 23 -38.92 24.73 -25.70
N SER A 24 -39.68 23.79 -26.24
CA SER A 24 -39.60 22.38 -25.83
C SER A 24 -38.24 21.77 -26.19
N PHE A 25 -37.67 22.11 -27.33
CA PHE A 25 -36.35 21.66 -27.77
C PHE A 25 -35.21 22.20 -26.88
N ILE A 26 -35.24 23.49 -26.55
CA ILE A 26 -34.27 24.09 -25.64
C ILE A 26 -34.34 23.46 -24.25
N SER A 27 -35.56 23.25 -23.74
CA SER A 27 -35.75 22.60 -22.43
C SER A 27 -35.22 21.17 -22.41
N LEU A 28 -35.39 20.41 -23.51
CA LEU A 28 -34.87 19.05 -23.63
C LEU A 28 -33.34 19.04 -23.65
N ILE A 29 -32.72 19.91 -24.44
CA ILE A 29 -31.24 20.00 -24.49
C ILE A 29 -30.66 20.40 -23.12
N SER A 30 -31.27 21.39 -22.46
CA SER A 30 -30.83 21.79 -21.12
C SER A 30 -30.92 20.67 -20.11
N MET A 31 -32.02 19.90 -20.14
CA MET A 31 -32.20 18.75 -19.25
C MET A 31 -31.20 17.63 -19.53
N LEU A 32 -30.92 17.35 -20.82
CA LEU A 32 -29.90 16.40 -21.21
C LEU A 32 -28.50 16.86 -20.78
N GLY A 33 -28.18 18.14 -20.93
CA GLY A 33 -26.91 18.72 -20.51
C GLY A 33 -26.68 18.57 -19.00
N ILE A 34 -27.71 18.90 -18.21
CA ILE A 34 -27.63 18.74 -16.74
C ILE A 34 -27.50 17.26 -16.36
N MET A 35 -28.27 16.38 -17.00
CA MET A 35 -28.21 14.94 -16.74
C MET A 35 -26.80 14.38 -17.05
N LEU A 36 -26.24 14.73 -18.20
CA LEU A 36 -24.88 14.32 -18.57
C LEU A 36 -23.82 14.87 -17.59
N GLY A 37 -23.96 16.12 -17.15
CA GLY A 37 -23.08 16.72 -16.15
C GLY A 37 -23.12 15.99 -14.82
N ILE A 38 -24.30 15.62 -14.35
CA ILE A 38 -24.47 14.87 -13.09
C ILE A 38 -23.87 13.47 -13.23
N VAL A 39 -24.14 12.77 -14.35
CA VAL A 39 -23.57 11.44 -14.60
C VAL A 39 -22.05 11.49 -14.64
N ALA A 40 -21.47 12.46 -15.35
CA ALA A 40 -20.02 12.64 -15.40
C ALA A 40 -19.42 12.88 -14.00
N LEU A 41 -20.06 13.72 -13.20
CA LEU A 41 -19.62 13.99 -11.82
C LEU A 41 -19.65 12.72 -10.96
N ILE A 42 -20.74 11.95 -11.02
CA ILE A 42 -20.88 10.71 -10.25
C ILE A 42 -19.80 9.70 -10.66
N VAL A 43 -19.55 9.55 -11.96
CA VAL A 43 -18.50 8.63 -12.47
C VAL A 43 -17.13 9.04 -11.95
N VAL A 44 -16.77 10.32 -12.08
CA VAL A 44 -15.46 10.81 -11.61
C VAL A 44 -15.29 10.59 -10.11
N LEU A 45 -16.29 10.94 -9.30
CA LEU A 45 -16.24 10.74 -7.85
C LEU A 45 -16.17 9.26 -7.47
N SER A 46 -16.91 8.39 -8.18
CA SER A 46 -16.88 6.95 -7.93
C SER A 46 -15.51 6.34 -8.24
N VAL A 47 -14.91 6.72 -9.37
CA VAL A 47 -13.56 6.27 -9.75
C VAL A 47 -12.53 6.76 -8.74
N MET A 48 -12.61 8.04 -8.34
CA MET A 48 -11.70 8.63 -7.37
C MET A 48 -11.78 7.94 -6.01
N ASN A 49 -12.99 7.68 -5.52
CA ASN A 49 -13.20 6.95 -4.26
C ASN A 49 -12.71 5.50 -4.34
N GLY A 50 -12.97 4.81 -5.44
CA GLY A 50 -12.47 3.45 -5.67
C GLY A 50 -10.94 3.40 -5.69
N PHE A 51 -10.32 4.34 -6.38
CA PHE A 51 -8.86 4.46 -6.45
C PHE A 51 -8.22 4.76 -5.08
N HIS A 52 -8.81 5.68 -4.31
CA HIS A 52 -8.37 5.97 -2.93
C HIS A 52 -8.41 4.73 -2.04
N LYS A 53 -9.51 3.99 -2.10
CA LYS A 53 -9.68 2.78 -1.31
C LYS A 53 -8.66 1.71 -1.69
N GLU A 54 -8.47 1.46 -2.99
CA GLU A 54 -7.51 0.48 -3.51
C GLU A 54 -6.07 0.81 -3.10
N ILE A 55 -5.64 2.09 -3.24
CA ILE A 55 -4.31 2.52 -2.79
C ILE A 55 -4.15 2.33 -1.28
N GLN A 56 -5.16 2.73 -0.52
CA GLN A 56 -5.10 2.66 0.93
C GLN A 56 -4.99 1.21 1.41
N GLU A 57 -5.74 0.28 0.84
CA GLU A 57 -5.67 -1.14 1.14
C GLU A 57 -4.31 -1.74 0.78
N ARG A 58 -3.75 -1.39 -0.38
CA ARG A 58 -2.41 -1.88 -0.79
C ARG A 58 -1.28 -1.34 0.07
N ILE A 59 -1.31 -0.05 0.41
CA ILE A 59 -0.26 0.56 1.25
C ILE A 59 -0.35 0.01 2.69
N LEU A 60 -1.55 -0.09 3.24
CA LEU A 60 -1.76 -0.57 4.61
C LEU A 60 -1.52 -2.08 4.74
N GLY A 61 -1.74 -2.86 3.69
CA GLY A 61 -1.46 -4.30 3.68
C GLY A 61 0.03 -4.66 3.73
N MET A 62 0.89 -3.73 3.29
CA MET A 62 2.36 -3.94 3.27
C MET A 62 3.08 -3.37 4.48
N ALA A 63 2.47 -2.46 5.23
CA ALA A 63 3.10 -1.77 6.34
C ALA A 63 2.41 -2.07 7.66
N SER A 64 3.19 -2.35 8.69
CA SER A 64 2.67 -2.45 10.06
C SER A 64 2.01 -1.14 10.48
N HIS A 65 0.84 -1.21 11.12
CA HIS A 65 0.07 -0.05 11.55
C HIS A 65 0.75 0.75 12.68
N ALA A 66 1.59 0.08 13.46
CA ALA A 66 2.38 0.69 14.52
C ALA A 66 3.71 -0.03 14.67
N THR A 67 4.76 0.73 14.96
CA THR A 67 6.08 0.20 15.26
C THR A 67 6.45 0.59 16.68
N LEU A 68 6.87 -0.40 17.48
CA LEU A 68 7.43 -0.18 18.80
C LEU A 68 8.94 -0.19 18.66
N SER A 69 9.60 0.88 19.07
CA SER A 69 11.05 1.00 19.07
C SER A 69 11.54 1.60 20.39
N GLU A 70 12.71 1.19 20.81
CA GLU A 70 13.38 1.80 21.95
C GLU A 70 14.19 3.03 21.50
N PRO A 71 14.28 4.11 22.29
CA PRO A 71 15.06 5.30 21.93
C PRO A 71 16.55 5.02 21.69
N THR A 72 17.08 3.95 22.24
CA THR A 72 18.47 3.48 22.05
C THR A 72 18.69 2.71 20.75
N GLY A 73 17.62 2.38 20.01
CA GLY A 73 17.63 1.68 18.73
C GLY A 73 17.42 0.17 18.83
N ASP A 74 18.12 -0.50 19.73
CA ASP A 74 18.05 -1.96 19.88
C ASP A 74 17.16 -2.34 21.07
N MET A 75 16.10 -3.11 20.78
CA MET A 75 15.20 -3.65 21.81
C MET A 75 15.67 -5.04 22.26
N ALA A 76 16.53 -5.08 23.28
CA ALA A 76 17.10 -6.34 23.79
C ALA A 76 16.02 -7.30 24.33
N ASP A 77 15.01 -6.76 24.99
CA ASP A 77 13.98 -7.53 25.69
C ASP A 77 12.74 -7.81 24.83
N TRP A 78 12.86 -7.77 23.51
CA TRP A 78 11.72 -7.93 22.58
C TRP A 78 10.97 -9.28 22.79
N ARG A 79 11.68 -10.35 23.22
CA ARG A 79 11.07 -11.67 23.47
C ARG A 79 10.10 -11.67 24.65
N GLU A 80 10.36 -10.84 25.66
CA GLU A 80 9.48 -10.66 26.81
C GLU A 80 8.32 -9.70 26.49
N LEU A 81 8.58 -8.71 25.65
CA LEU A 81 7.60 -7.72 25.27
C LEU A 81 6.56 -8.28 24.28
N LEU A 82 6.98 -9.11 23.34
CA LEU A 82 6.12 -9.64 22.26
C LEU A 82 4.84 -10.32 22.76
N PRO A 83 4.86 -11.22 23.77
CA PRO A 83 3.64 -11.81 24.32
C PRO A 83 2.71 -10.79 24.98
N ARG A 84 3.27 -9.76 25.60
CA ARG A 84 2.49 -8.68 26.24
C ARG A 84 1.79 -7.82 25.22
N VAL A 85 2.46 -7.50 24.10
CA VAL A 85 1.87 -6.77 22.98
C VAL A 85 0.74 -7.57 22.34
N ARG A 86 0.95 -8.85 22.10
CA ARG A 86 -0.07 -9.76 21.53
C ARG A 86 -1.28 -9.97 22.44
N ALA A 87 -1.10 -9.84 23.75
CA ALA A 87 -2.21 -9.95 24.72
C ALA A 87 -3.16 -8.74 24.69
N HIS A 88 -2.79 -7.64 24.04
CA HIS A 88 -3.64 -6.45 23.96
C HIS A 88 -4.79 -6.66 22.97
N PRO A 89 -6.07 -6.40 23.35
CA PRO A 89 -7.24 -6.73 22.53
C PRO A 89 -7.34 -6.00 21.20
N ALA A 90 -6.62 -4.89 21.04
CA ALA A 90 -6.58 -4.13 19.79
C ALA A 90 -5.44 -4.59 18.84
N VAL A 91 -4.61 -5.54 19.25
CA VAL A 91 -3.49 -6.05 18.44
C VAL A 91 -3.90 -7.35 17.77
N VAL A 92 -3.89 -7.38 16.46
CA VAL A 92 -4.21 -8.57 15.65
C VAL A 92 -3.00 -9.48 15.49
N GLY A 93 -1.82 -8.89 15.36
CA GLY A 93 -0.55 -9.60 15.21
C GLY A 93 0.62 -8.70 15.57
N ALA A 94 1.74 -9.29 15.92
CA ALA A 94 2.99 -8.58 16.16
C ALA A 94 4.17 -9.46 15.75
N ALA A 95 5.14 -8.87 15.03
CA ALA A 95 6.36 -9.54 14.59
C ALA A 95 7.59 -8.69 14.90
N PRO A 96 8.70 -9.29 15.31
CA PRO A 96 9.95 -8.58 15.47
C PRO A 96 10.60 -8.35 14.10
N PHE A 97 11.27 -7.22 13.93
CA PHE A 97 12.08 -6.97 12.75
C PHE A 97 13.33 -6.14 13.08
N ILE A 98 14.30 -6.21 12.19
CA ILE A 98 15.50 -5.34 12.20
C ILE A 98 15.50 -4.58 10.88
N GLU A 99 15.80 -3.31 10.91
CA GLU A 99 15.83 -2.48 9.72
C GLU A 99 17.14 -1.69 9.65
N MET A 100 17.75 -1.68 8.47
CA MET A 100 18.95 -0.88 8.23
C MET A 100 19.03 -0.39 6.79
N GLN A 101 19.65 0.76 6.61
CA GLN A 101 19.98 1.29 5.30
C GLN A 101 21.27 0.62 4.80
N VAL A 102 21.24 0.14 3.58
CA VAL A 102 22.35 -0.55 2.93
C VAL A 102 22.52 -0.08 1.49
N MET A 103 23.66 -0.40 0.91
CA MET A 103 23.85 -0.32 -0.53
C MET A 103 23.88 -1.74 -1.10
N LEU A 104 23.09 -1.97 -2.13
CA LEU A 104 23.08 -3.21 -2.88
C LEU A 104 23.86 -3.01 -4.17
N ALA A 105 24.73 -3.95 -4.50
CA ALA A 105 25.55 -3.88 -5.70
C ALA A 105 25.55 -5.19 -6.47
N ASN A 106 25.49 -5.10 -7.81
CA ASN A 106 25.66 -6.21 -8.72
C ASN A 106 26.24 -5.72 -10.06
N GLY A 107 27.34 -6.32 -10.52
CA GLY A 107 27.89 -6.10 -11.86
C GLY A 107 28.24 -4.66 -12.24
N GLY A 108 28.44 -3.76 -11.26
CA GLY A 108 28.66 -2.34 -11.47
C GLY A 108 27.46 -1.45 -11.22
N GLU A 109 26.26 -2.00 -11.15
CA GLU A 109 25.06 -1.28 -10.72
C GLU A 109 25.01 -1.22 -9.18
N VAL A 110 24.65 -0.06 -8.65
CA VAL A 110 24.58 0.19 -7.20
C VAL A 110 23.28 0.92 -6.91
N SER A 111 22.56 0.46 -5.88
CA SER A 111 21.32 1.10 -5.42
C SER A 111 21.27 1.14 -3.90
N GLY A 112 20.86 2.29 -3.34
CA GLY A 112 20.51 2.38 -1.93
C GLY A 112 19.21 1.64 -1.66
N ALA A 113 19.17 0.90 -0.56
CA ALA A 113 17.99 0.15 -0.16
C ALA A 113 17.82 0.14 1.36
N LEU A 114 16.59 -0.03 1.80
CA LEU A 114 16.27 -0.36 3.18
C LEU A 114 16.10 -1.88 3.26
N ILE A 115 16.97 -2.53 4.04
CA ILE A 115 16.85 -3.98 4.26
C ILE A 115 16.13 -4.22 5.58
N ARG A 116 15.20 -5.16 5.56
CA ARG A 116 14.45 -5.57 6.73
C ARG A 116 14.68 -7.04 7.00
N GLY A 117 15.25 -7.35 8.16
CA GLY A 117 15.38 -8.73 8.65
C GLY A 117 14.10 -9.12 9.37
N ILE A 118 13.50 -10.20 8.94
CA ILE A 118 12.21 -10.69 9.44
C ILE A 118 12.33 -12.14 9.90
N GLU A 119 11.41 -12.55 10.73
CA GLU A 119 11.14 -13.96 11.06
C GLU A 119 9.92 -14.41 10.24
N PRO A 120 10.06 -15.26 9.20
CA PRO A 120 8.98 -15.55 8.25
C PRO A 120 7.65 -15.97 8.87
N VAL A 121 7.71 -16.83 9.89
CA VAL A 121 6.51 -17.34 10.57
C VAL A 121 5.76 -16.24 11.33
N GLU A 122 6.50 -15.31 11.93
CA GLU A 122 5.92 -14.21 12.69
C GLU A 122 5.45 -13.09 11.76
N GLU A 123 6.17 -12.85 10.67
CA GLU A 123 5.84 -11.85 9.66
C GLU A 123 4.50 -12.14 8.97
N ASP A 124 4.13 -13.40 8.77
CA ASP A 124 2.84 -13.81 8.20
C ASP A 124 1.62 -13.31 9.02
N GLN A 125 1.82 -12.91 10.29
CA GLN A 125 0.76 -12.36 11.15
C GLN A 125 0.53 -10.86 10.93
N VAL A 126 1.49 -10.16 10.31
CA VAL A 126 1.51 -8.69 10.23
C VAL A 126 1.64 -8.16 8.82
N SER A 127 2.00 -9.00 7.85
CA SER A 127 2.16 -8.59 6.46
C SER A 127 1.64 -9.65 5.48
N GLU A 128 1.31 -9.22 4.28
CA GLU A 128 0.87 -10.07 3.18
C GLU A 128 2.04 -10.46 2.24
N LEU A 129 3.28 -10.37 2.72
CA LEU A 129 4.48 -10.60 1.93
C LEU A 129 4.43 -11.92 1.16
N ARG A 130 3.94 -13.00 1.79
CA ARG A 130 3.82 -14.32 1.17
C ARG A 130 2.86 -14.33 -0.02
N GLN A 131 1.77 -13.55 0.03
CA GLN A 131 0.78 -13.46 -1.04
C GLN A 131 1.31 -12.62 -2.22
N ASP A 132 2.15 -11.64 -1.92
CA ASP A 132 2.73 -10.73 -2.90
C ASP A 132 3.99 -11.27 -3.60
N MET A 133 4.46 -12.45 -3.20
CA MET A 133 5.61 -13.10 -3.83
C MET A 133 5.27 -13.53 -5.27
N HIS A 134 5.97 -12.96 -6.23
CA HIS A 134 5.83 -13.34 -7.65
C HIS A 134 6.69 -14.52 -8.04
N ARG A 135 7.86 -14.66 -7.41
CA ARG A 135 8.85 -15.72 -7.68
C ARG A 135 9.59 -16.03 -6.39
N GLY A 136 9.91 -17.30 -6.17
CA GLY A 136 10.54 -17.79 -4.95
C GLY A 136 9.55 -18.00 -3.82
N GLU A 137 10.08 -18.27 -2.64
CA GLU A 137 9.30 -18.59 -1.43
C GLU A 137 9.89 -17.86 -0.22
N VAL A 138 9.02 -17.28 0.62
CA VAL A 138 9.42 -16.60 1.86
C VAL A 138 10.12 -17.58 2.82
N ASP A 139 9.73 -18.85 2.79
CA ASP A 139 10.31 -19.91 3.63
C ASP A 139 11.80 -20.22 3.30
N SER A 140 12.29 -19.73 2.15
CA SER A 140 13.71 -19.78 1.82
C SER A 140 14.58 -18.87 2.70
N LEU A 141 13.99 -17.93 3.42
CA LEU A 141 14.67 -17.03 4.36
C LEU A 141 15.01 -17.76 5.67
N THR A 142 15.92 -18.72 5.60
CA THR A 142 16.37 -19.45 6.79
C THR A 142 17.67 -18.89 7.32
N PRO A 143 17.92 -18.93 8.63
CA PRO A 143 19.17 -18.47 9.22
C PRO A 143 20.39 -19.18 8.57
N GLY A 144 21.36 -18.37 8.11
CA GLY A 144 22.59 -18.89 7.48
C GLY A 144 22.49 -19.18 5.98
N SER A 145 21.31 -19.10 5.37
CA SER A 145 21.15 -19.25 3.90
C SER A 145 21.61 -18.02 3.12
N PHE A 146 21.67 -16.84 3.76
CA PHE A 146 21.95 -15.56 3.13
C PHE A 146 21.00 -15.21 1.98
N ASN A 147 19.79 -15.75 2.00
CA ASN A 147 18.78 -15.44 1.01
C ASN A 147 18.15 -14.07 1.31
N ILE A 148 17.78 -13.36 0.24
CA ILE A 148 17.13 -12.07 0.30
C ILE A 148 15.96 -12.04 -0.69
N VAL A 149 14.87 -11.40 -0.30
CA VAL A 149 13.74 -11.07 -1.18
C VAL A 149 13.92 -9.64 -1.63
N LEU A 150 13.85 -9.41 -2.93
CA LEU A 150 13.98 -8.09 -3.54
C LEU A 150 12.65 -7.66 -4.18
N GLY A 151 12.32 -6.39 -4.03
CA GLY A 151 11.26 -5.80 -4.83
C GLY A 151 11.58 -5.88 -6.32
N ARG A 152 10.58 -6.13 -7.15
CA ARG A 152 10.73 -6.32 -8.60
C ARG A 152 11.47 -5.17 -9.28
N GLU A 153 11.13 -3.94 -8.94
CA GLU A 153 11.76 -2.74 -9.51
C GLU A 153 13.24 -2.66 -9.13
N LEU A 154 13.57 -2.95 -7.87
CA LEU A 154 14.95 -2.95 -7.40
C LEU A 154 15.78 -4.07 -8.05
N ALA A 155 15.19 -5.25 -8.21
CA ALA A 155 15.80 -6.37 -8.93
C ALA A 155 16.07 -6.01 -10.40
N ALA A 156 15.14 -5.30 -11.06
CA ALA A 156 15.30 -4.82 -12.42
C ALA A 156 16.42 -3.78 -12.54
N VAL A 157 16.53 -2.84 -11.58
CA VAL A 157 17.61 -1.83 -11.55
C VAL A 157 18.98 -2.49 -11.38
N LEU A 158 19.08 -3.50 -10.52
CA LEU A 158 20.32 -4.23 -10.27
C LEU A 158 20.62 -5.30 -11.35
N GLY A 159 19.69 -5.53 -12.28
CA GLY A 159 19.83 -6.54 -13.33
C GLY A 159 19.91 -7.98 -12.80
N VAL A 160 19.21 -8.28 -11.70
CA VAL A 160 19.25 -9.59 -11.04
C VAL A 160 17.92 -10.33 -11.11
N GLY A 161 17.99 -11.64 -11.17
CA GLY A 161 16.86 -12.56 -11.11
C GLY A 161 16.96 -13.54 -9.92
N PRO A 162 15.94 -14.39 -9.74
CA PRO A 162 15.97 -15.41 -8.70
C PRO A 162 17.17 -16.35 -8.86
N GLY A 163 17.93 -16.54 -7.78
CA GLY A 163 19.15 -17.36 -7.76
C GLY A 163 20.44 -16.57 -8.01
N ASP A 164 20.36 -15.34 -8.44
CA ASP A 164 21.53 -14.48 -8.58
C ASP A 164 22.02 -13.97 -7.22
N LYS A 165 23.29 -13.56 -7.17
CA LYS A 165 23.91 -13.04 -5.95
C LYS A 165 23.96 -11.53 -5.99
N VAL A 166 23.61 -10.92 -4.88
CA VAL A 166 23.70 -9.45 -4.67
C VAL A 166 24.67 -9.19 -3.53
N THR A 167 25.57 -8.22 -3.71
CA THR A 167 26.46 -7.76 -2.64
C THR A 167 25.74 -6.72 -1.80
N VAL A 168 25.67 -6.98 -0.50
CA VAL A 168 25.11 -6.04 0.49
C VAL A 168 26.27 -5.32 1.19
N VAL A 169 26.30 -4.01 1.08
CA VAL A 169 27.28 -3.15 1.75
C VAL A 169 26.57 -2.37 2.84
N THR A 170 26.94 -2.64 4.09
CA THR A 170 26.42 -1.94 5.26
C THR A 170 27.37 -0.82 5.67
N PRO A 171 26.90 0.42 5.91
CA PRO A 171 27.73 1.46 6.49
C PRO A 171 28.06 1.07 7.94
N GLN A 172 29.31 0.73 8.22
CA GLN A 172 29.77 0.56 9.60
C GLN A 172 30.06 1.94 10.19
N VAL A 173 29.21 2.39 11.10
CA VAL A 173 29.50 3.56 11.92
C VAL A 173 30.37 3.09 13.07
N SER A 174 31.68 3.19 12.92
CA SER A 174 32.62 2.94 14.02
C SER A 174 32.68 4.19 14.91
N ALA A 175 32.07 4.14 16.08
CA ALA A 175 32.27 5.15 17.11
C ALA A 175 33.68 4.98 17.70
N THR A 176 34.64 5.81 17.26
CA THR A 176 35.96 5.91 17.89
C THR A 176 35.94 6.99 18.95
N PRO A 177 36.83 6.92 19.98
CA PRO A 177 36.92 7.93 21.05
C PRO A 177 37.23 9.35 20.54
N ILE A 178 37.54 9.53 19.27
CA ILE A 178 37.92 10.80 18.63
C ILE A 178 36.79 11.38 17.75
N GLY A 179 35.65 10.69 17.62
CA GLY A 179 34.50 11.12 16.82
C GLY A 179 33.97 10.03 15.89
N VAL A 180 32.83 10.30 15.28
CA VAL A 180 32.22 9.43 14.27
C VAL A 180 32.95 9.66 12.94
N MET A 181 33.66 8.65 12.45
CA MET A 181 34.17 8.64 11.08
C MET A 181 33.25 7.88 10.18
N PRO A 182 32.92 8.41 8.99
CA PRO A 182 32.10 7.71 7.99
C PRO A 182 32.81 6.50 7.39
#